data_451da22665a06533b080185fb4034604
#
_entry.id   451da22665a06533b080185fb4034604
#
_cell.length_a   1.000
_cell.length_b   1.000
_cell.length_c   1.000
_cell.angle_alpha   90.00
_cell.angle_beta   90.00
_cell.angle_gamma   90.00
#
_symmetry.space_group_name_H-M   'P 1'
#
loop_
_entity.id
_entity.type
_entity.pdbx_description
1 polymer ?
#
loop_
_entity_poly.entity_id
_entity_poly.type
_entity_poly.pdbx_seq_one_letter_code
_entity_poly.pdbx_strand_id
1 'polypeptide(L)'
;MSIRRKLLAAIALLTLTACAQSTIAEQKPTVSQPADSVRQWWCYPLPGAKVISSFGKRDGRGHSGTDLKTVPGDKILAAFDGEVVFAGTFSGYGNLIRIKHANGLETYYSHNKKNLVKVGQRVHAGDVIALTGRTGRASTEHLHFETRIDGRAVDSARYFDHNSHTLRLSAFRKTKSGYVVRK
;
A
#
# COMPACT_ATOMS: atom_id res chain seq x y z
N MET A 1 -76.60 -41.74 20.29
CA MET A 1 -76.45 -42.54 19.05
C MET A 1 -74.96 -42.29 18.62
N SER A 2 -74.05 -43.18 19.01
CA SER A 2 -73.55 -44.34 18.25
C SER A 2 -73.04 -43.87 16.87
N ILE A 3 -71.75 -44.00 16.57
CA ILE A 3 -71.04 -45.15 16.07
C ILE A 3 -69.56 -44.75 15.94
N ARG A 4 -68.68 -45.29 16.62
CA ARG A 4 -67.59 -46.22 16.46
C ARG A 4 -66.96 -46.36 15.05
N ARG A 5 -65.66 -46.38 15.07
CA ARG A 5 -64.70 -47.14 14.23
C ARG A 5 -63.79 -46.21 13.35
N LYS A 6 -62.52 -46.40 13.16
CA LYS A 6 -61.53 -47.45 13.54
C LYS A 6 -60.14 -46.88 13.38
N LEU A 7 -59.23 -47.35 14.19
CA LEU A 7 -57.79 -47.32 14.11
C LEU A 7 -57.27 -47.71 12.72
N LEU A 8 -56.28 -46.98 12.21
CA LEU A 8 -55.21 -47.52 11.36
C LEU A 8 -53.98 -46.70 11.56
N ALA A 9 -52.99 -47.32 12.15
CA ALA A 9 -51.63 -46.80 12.29
C ALA A 9 -50.94 -46.83 10.94
N ALA A 10 -50.39 -45.70 10.53
CA ALA A 10 -49.37 -45.66 9.46
C ALA A 10 -48.08 -45.11 10.04
N ILE A 11 -47.16 -46.02 10.23
CA ILE A 11 -45.78 -45.69 10.56
C ILE A 11 -45.16 -45.06 9.33
N ALA A 12 -44.97 -43.74 9.36
CA ALA A 12 -44.16 -43.05 8.35
C ALA A 12 -42.70 -42.95 8.87
N LEU A 13 -41.85 -43.68 8.23
CA LEU A 13 -40.41 -43.72 8.41
C LEU A 13 -39.84 -42.35 8.02
N LEU A 14 -39.41 -41.55 9.00
CA LEU A 14 -38.68 -40.32 8.76
C LEU A 14 -37.24 -40.68 8.33
N THR A 15 -36.96 -40.63 7.04
CA THR A 15 -35.60 -40.60 6.55
C THR A 15 -35.04 -39.20 6.76
N LEU A 16 -34.15 -39.02 7.74
CA LEU A 16 -33.30 -37.86 7.89
C LEU A 16 -32.31 -37.83 6.71
N THR A 17 -32.60 -37.02 5.71
CA THR A 17 -31.58 -36.60 4.74
C THR A 17 -30.76 -35.51 5.39
N ALA A 18 -29.59 -35.88 5.87
CA ALA A 18 -28.55 -34.94 6.29
C ALA A 18 -28.09 -34.16 5.05
N CYS A 19 -28.56 -32.91 4.94
CA CYS A 19 -28.04 -31.94 3.97
C CYS A 19 -26.64 -31.53 4.47
N ALA A 20 -25.62 -32.15 3.89
CA ALA A 20 -24.23 -31.73 4.09
C ALA A 20 -24.08 -30.33 3.48
N GLN A 21 -24.07 -29.30 4.33
CA GLN A 21 -23.64 -27.96 3.95
C GLN A 21 -22.11 -28.03 3.72
N SER A 22 -21.71 -28.16 2.46
CA SER A 22 -20.34 -27.94 2.06
C SER A 22 -20.05 -26.45 2.21
N THR A 23 -19.33 -26.10 3.28
CA THR A 23 -18.68 -24.80 3.43
C THR A 23 -17.64 -24.68 2.31
N ILE A 24 -18.01 -23.93 1.27
CA ILE A 24 -17.05 -23.51 0.26
C ILE A 24 -16.13 -22.52 0.97
N ALA A 25 -14.96 -23.01 1.41
CA ALA A 25 -13.88 -22.13 1.83
C ALA A 25 -13.46 -21.33 0.60
N GLU A 26 -13.72 -20.02 0.65
CA GLU A 26 -13.28 -19.06 -0.34
C GLU A 26 -11.75 -19.08 -0.41
N GLN A 27 -11.22 -19.90 -1.31
CA GLN A 27 -9.80 -19.92 -1.61
C GLN A 27 -9.44 -18.62 -2.31
N LYS A 28 -8.86 -17.69 -1.54
CA LYS A 28 -8.16 -16.53 -2.07
C LYS A 28 -7.18 -17.02 -3.13
N PRO A 29 -7.20 -16.48 -4.36
CA PRO A 29 -6.29 -16.94 -5.40
C PRO A 29 -4.85 -16.68 -4.95
N THR A 30 -4.15 -17.74 -4.59
CA THR A 30 -2.71 -17.73 -4.38
C THR A 30 -2.09 -17.66 -5.78
N VAL A 31 -1.80 -16.46 -6.25
CA VAL A 31 -0.94 -16.29 -7.41
C VAL A 31 0.43 -16.82 -7.00
N SER A 32 0.72 -18.04 -7.44
CA SER A 32 2.05 -18.62 -7.32
C SER A 32 2.99 -17.79 -8.19
N GLN A 33 3.77 -16.93 -7.56
CA GLN A 33 4.89 -16.27 -8.22
C GLN A 33 5.95 -17.33 -8.54
N PRO A 34 6.59 -17.28 -9.72
CA PRO A 34 7.66 -18.21 -10.05
C PRO A 34 8.80 -18.06 -9.04
N ALA A 35 9.21 -19.20 -8.46
CA ALA A 35 10.18 -19.31 -7.37
C ALA A 35 11.61 -19.16 -7.87
N ASP A 36 12.01 -18.11 -8.58
CA ASP A 36 13.43 -17.77 -8.86
C ASP A 36 13.66 -16.38 -9.48
N SER A 37 12.72 -15.45 -9.41
CA SER A 37 13.05 -14.05 -9.68
C SER A 37 13.57 -13.42 -8.39
N VAL A 38 14.83 -12.98 -8.37
CA VAL A 38 15.36 -12.12 -7.29
C VAL A 38 14.39 -10.96 -7.13
N ARG A 39 13.57 -11.02 -6.09
CA ARG A 39 12.51 -10.04 -5.87
C ARG A 39 13.15 -8.66 -5.75
N GLN A 40 12.68 -7.73 -6.58
CA GLN A 40 13.14 -6.35 -6.53
C GLN A 40 12.71 -5.72 -5.20
N TRP A 41 13.67 -5.28 -4.40
CA TRP A 41 13.48 -4.74 -3.06
C TRP A 41 13.18 -3.24 -3.04
N TRP A 42 13.07 -2.60 -4.20
CA TRP A 42 12.72 -1.20 -4.39
C TRP A 42 11.85 -1.02 -5.63
N CYS A 43 11.08 0.07 -5.64
CA CYS A 43 10.30 0.51 -6.80
C CYS A 43 10.25 2.04 -6.81
N TYR A 44 10.26 2.66 -7.99
CA TYR A 44 10.01 4.09 -8.08
C TYR A 44 8.52 4.35 -7.75
N PRO A 45 8.19 5.31 -6.83
CA PRO A 45 6.85 5.41 -6.25
C PRO A 45 5.76 5.80 -7.26
N LEU A 46 6.13 6.47 -8.37
CA LEU A 46 5.21 6.88 -9.43
C LEU A 46 5.93 6.81 -10.78
N PRO A 47 6.02 5.63 -11.42
CA PRO A 47 6.71 5.45 -12.70
C PRO A 47 6.18 6.40 -13.78
N GLY A 48 7.08 6.99 -14.57
CA GLY A 48 6.74 7.92 -15.65
C GLY A 48 6.47 9.36 -15.19
N ALA A 49 6.42 9.64 -13.89
CA ALA A 49 6.18 10.99 -13.37
C ALA A 49 7.40 11.89 -13.53
N LYS A 50 7.14 13.19 -13.75
CA LYS A 50 8.17 14.23 -13.78
C LYS A 50 8.15 15.01 -12.47
N VAL A 51 9.33 15.43 -11.99
CA VAL A 51 9.43 16.34 -10.85
C VAL A 51 8.91 17.72 -11.26
N ILE A 52 7.97 18.26 -10.49
CA ILE A 52 7.46 19.62 -10.64
C ILE A 52 7.88 20.55 -9.50
N SER A 53 8.33 19.97 -8.37
CA SER A 53 8.91 20.73 -7.26
C SER A 53 9.86 19.82 -6.47
N SER A 54 11.10 20.25 -6.32
CA SER A 54 12.13 19.51 -5.60
C SER A 54 12.07 19.76 -4.09
N PHE A 55 12.69 18.87 -3.33
CA PHE A 55 12.97 19.04 -1.91
C PHE A 55 13.78 20.32 -1.64
N GLY A 56 13.58 20.99 -0.50
CA GLY A 56 14.36 22.12 -0.03
C GLY A 56 13.57 23.42 0.03
N LYS A 57 14.18 24.55 -0.36
CA LYS A 57 13.53 25.85 -0.30
C LYS A 57 12.70 26.09 -1.58
N ARG A 58 11.44 26.50 -1.39
CA ARG A 58 10.55 26.96 -2.47
C ARG A 58 9.87 28.26 -2.00
N ASP A 59 10.08 29.35 -2.72
CA ASP A 59 9.46 30.68 -2.45
C ASP A 59 9.59 31.12 -0.98
N GLY A 60 10.79 30.93 -0.40
CA GLY A 60 11.08 31.26 1.00
C GLY A 60 10.54 30.26 2.03
N ARG A 61 9.83 29.21 1.62
CA ARG A 61 9.29 28.16 2.49
C ARG A 61 10.04 26.84 2.32
N GLY A 62 10.10 26.06 3.41
CA GLY A 62 10.64 24.70 3.35
C GLY A 62 9.70 23.76 2.62
N HIS A 63 10.21 22.93 1.70
CA HIS A 63 9.50 21.86 1.03
C HIS A 63 10.10 20.52 1.48
N SER A 64 9.34 19.75 2.24
CA SER A 64 9.80 18.53 2.93
C SER A 64 9.84 17.28 2.04
N GLY A 65 9.43 17.40 0.78
CA GLY A 65 9.40 16.28 -0.17
C GLY A 65 9.70 16.68 -1.59
N THR A 66 9.42 15.77 -2.50
CA THR A 66 9.49 15.98 -3.95
C THR A 66 8.08 15.81 -4.52
N ASP A 67 7.61 16.81 -5.27
CA ASP A 67 6.31 16.74 -5.94
C ASP A 67 6.47 16.11 -7.32
N LEU A 68 5.78 15.02 -7.54
CA LEU A 68 5.80 14.23 -8.76
C LEU A 68 4.48 14.44 -9.54
N LYS A 69 4.58 14.95 -10.76
CA LYS A 69 3.43 15.22 -11.64
C LYS A 69 2.68 13.94 -11.98
N THR A 70 1.36 14.03 -11.92
CA THR A 70 0.48 12.89 -12.20
C THR A 70 -0.85 13.34 -12.81
N VAL A 71 -1.69 12.37 -13.14
CA VAL A 71 -3.12 12.55 -13.41
C VAL A 71 -3.94 11.88 -12.29
N PRO A 72 -5.21 12.29 -12.09
CA PRO A 72 -6.04 11.71 -11.04
C PRO A 72 -6.22 10.20 -11.21
N GLY A 73 -5.94 9.43 -10.16
CA GLY A 73 -6.17 8.00 -10.15
C GLY A 73 -5.00 7.12 -10.60
N ASP A 74 -3.83 7.71 -10.91
CA ASP A 74 -2.61 6.94 -11.13
C ASP A 74 -2.26 6.11 -9.88
N LYS A 75 -1.70 4.92 -10.10
CA LYS A 75 -1.31 4.02 -9.01
C LYS A 75 -0.03 4.52 -8.34
N ILE A 76 -0.10 4.75 -7.05
CA ILE A 76 1.07 5.02 -6.21
C ILE A 76 1.59 3.69 -5.68
N LEU A 77 2.90 3.46 -5.82
CA LEU A 77 3.57 2.22 -5.45
C LEU A 77 4.42 2.40 -4.20
N ALA A 78 4.47 1.38 -3.36
CA ALA A 78 5.40 1.36 -2.23
C ALA A 78 6.85 1.36 -2.74
N ALA A 79 7.66 2.31 -2.27
CA ALA A 79 9.04 2.46 -2.74
C ALA A 79 9.97 1.34 -2.26
N PHE A 80 9.70 0.79 -1.08
CA PHE A 80 10.46 -0.28 -0.44
C PHE A 80 9.54 -1.19 0.35
N ASP A 81 10.04 -2.39 0.72
CA ASP A 81 9.36 -3.27 1.67
C ASP A 81 9.21 -2.57 3.03
N GLY A 82 8.07 -2.73 3.69
CA GLY A 82 7.85 -2.08 4.97
C GLY A 82 6.51 -2.37 5.62
N GLU A 83 6.22 -1.61 6.67
CA GLU A 83 4.96 -1.67 7.40
C GLU A 83 4.28 -0.29 7.38
N VAL A 84 3.00 -0.27 7.08
CA VAL A 84 2.18 0.94 7.09
C VAL A 84 1.97 1.39 8.53
N VAL A 85 2.56 2.51 8.92
CA VAL A 85 2.44 3.09 10.26
C VAL A 85 1.40 4.21 10.36
N PHE A 86 0.92 4.71 9.21
CA PHE A 86 -0.18 5.66 9.12
C PHE A 86 -0.90 5.53 7.78
N ALA A 87 -2.23 5.56 7.79
CA ALA A 87 -3.07 5.62 6.61
C ALA A 87 -4.37 6.37 6.95
N GLY A 88 -4.44 7.65 6.61
CA GLY A 88 -5.56 8.51 7.00
C GLY A 88 -5.40 9.93 6.50
N THR A 89 -6.27 10.84 6.94
CA THR A 89 -6.18 12.27 6.63
C THR A 89 -5.29 12.98 7.65
N PHE A 90 -4.36 13.80 7.15
CA PHE A 90 -3.46 14.61 7.98
C PHE A 90 -3.43 16.05 7.49
N SER A 91 -3.39 17.02 8.44
CA SER A 91 -3.42 18.44 8.11
C SER A 91 -2.31 18.83 7.14
N GLY A 92 -2.67 19.50 6.06
CA GLY A 92 -1.77 19.90 4.99
C GLY A 92 -1.50 18.80 3.96
N TYR A 93 -1.28 17.57 4.37
CA TYR A 93 -0.98 16.42 3.50
C TYR A 93 -2.22 15.82 2.80
N GLY A 94 -3.43 16.10 3.31
CA GLY A 94 -4.63 15.42 2.85
C GLY A 94 -4.60 13.94 3.22
N ASN A 95 -5.02 13.07 2.31
CA ASN A 95 -4.89 11.63 2.53
C ASN A 95 -3.42 11.23 2.40
N LEU A 96 -2.91 10.68 3.47
CA LEU A 96 -1.50 10.35 3.66
C LEU A 96 -1.33 8.86 3.99
N ILE A 97 -0.31 8.25 3.43
CA ILE A 97 0.24 6.97 3.87
C ILE A 97 1.67 7.20 4.34
N ARG A 98 2.03 6.59 5.47
CA ARG A 98 3.42 6.52 5.95
C ARG A 98 3.81 5.06 6.07
N ILE A 99 4.95 4.73 5.52
CA ILE A 99 5.51 3.37 5.57
C ILE A 99 6.86 3.45 6.26
N LYS A 100 7.04 2.62 7.29
CA LYS A 100 8.31 2.43 7.99
C LYS A 100 9.07 1.29 7.36
N HIS A 101 10.32 1.56 7.02
CA HIS A 101 11.25 0.60 6.43
C HIS A 101 12.38 0.26 7.41
N ALA A 102 13.32 -0.55 6.96
CA ALA A 102 14.48 -0.87 7.76
C ALA A 102 15.34 0.38 8.03
N ASN A 103 16.07 0.36 9.15
CA ASN A 103 17.13 1.32 9.49
C ASN A 103 16.66 2.77 9.70
N GLY A 104 15.41 2.98 10.15
CA GLY A 104 14.85 4.31 10.43
C GLY A 104 14.41 5.09 9.18
N LEU A 105 14.46 4.49 7.99
CA LEU A 105 13.87 5.06 6.79
C LEU A 105 12.35 5.00 6.88
N GLU A 106 11.69 6.11 6.57
CA GLU A 106 10.25 6.18 6.32
C GLU A 106 9.99 6.85 4.97
N THR A 107 8.89 6.45 4.31
CA THR A 107 8.39 7.12 3.12
C THR A 107 6.96 7.61 3.34
N TYR A 108 6.66 8.81 2.85
CA TYR A 108 5.36 9.45 2.95
C TYR A 108 4.80 9.66 1.55
N TYR A 109 3.51 9.33 1.39
CA TYR A 109 2.78 9.45 0.13
C TYR A 109 1.51 10.23 0.39
N SER A 110 1.43 11.46 -0.09
CA SER A 110 0.35 12.36 0.26
C SER A 110 -0.37 12.97 -0.95
N HIS A 111 -1.44 13.71 -0.64
CA HIS A 111 -2.43 14.25 -1.58
C HIS A 111 -3.23 13.15 -2.29
N ASN A 112 -3.24 11.92 -1.73
CA ASN A 112 -3.92 10.78 -2.32
C ASN A 112 -5.42 11.03 -2.48
N LYS A 113 -6.00 10.59 -3.60
CA LYS A 113 -7.46 10.49 -3.75
C LYS A 113 -8.03 9.42 -2.82
N LYS A 114 -7.31 8.28 -2.73
CA LYS A 114 -7.73 7.14 -1.93
C LYS A 114 -6.52 6.35 -1.45
N ASN A 115 -6.47 6.06 -0.15
CA ASN A 115 -5.55 5.08 0.43
C ASN A 115 -6.13 3.68 0.23
N LEU A 116 -5.33 2.71 -0.21
CA LEU A 116 -5.72 1.34 -0.49
C LEU A 116 -5.20 0.34 0.54
N VAL A 117 -4.38 0.81 1.48
CA VAL A 117 -3.78 0.04 2.56
C VAL A 117 -4.18 0.60 3.91
N LYS A 118 -4.02 -0.19 4.97
CA LYS A 118 -4.35 0.16 6.36
C LYS A 118 -3.14 0.05 7.28
N VAL A 119 -3.19 0.73 8.42
CA VAL A 119 -2.15 0.66 9.46
C VAL A 119 -1.93 -0.79 9.90
N GLY A 120 -0.67 -1.15 10.11
CA GLY A 120 -0.22 -2.51 10.45
C GLY A 120 -0.05 -3.44 9.25
N GLN A 121 -0.48 -3.03 8.04
CA GLN A 121 -0.30 -3.84 6.84
C GLN A 121 1.17 -3.86 6.41
N ARG A 122 1.70 -5.05 6.14
CA ARG A 122 2.99 -5.21 5.47
C ARG A 122 2.81 -5.05 3.97
N VAL A 123 3.69 -4.31 3.37
CA VAL A 123 3.73 -4.05 1.93
C VAL A 123 5.10 -4.37 1.38
N HIS A 124 5.13 -4.67 0.12
CA HIS A 124 6.34 -4.93 -0.63
C HIS A 124 6.59 -3.82 -1.64
N ALA A 125 7.85 -3.62 -2.01
CA ALA A 125 8.21 -2.72 -3.09
C ALA A 125 7.39 -3.03 -4.35
N GLY A 126 6.75 -2.00 -4.93
CA GLY A 126 5.88 -2.14 -6.09
C GLY A 126 4.40 -2.46 -5.79
N ASP A 127 4.04 -2.75 -4.54
CA ASP A 127 2.62 -2.90 -4.18
C ASP A 127 1.87 -1.58 -4.39
N VAL A 128 0.66 -1.66 -4.96
CA VAL A 128 -0.21 -0.49 -5.12
C VAL A 128 -0.80 -0.11 -3.77
N ILE A 129 -0.43 1.05 -3.23
CA ILE A 129 -0.81 1.50 -1.89
C ILE A 129 -1.87 2.61 -1.89
N ALA A 130 -1.93 3.42 -2.96
CA ALA A 130 -2.88 4.51 -3.09
C ALA A 130 -3.18 4.85 -4.55
N LEU A 131 -4.14 5.74 -4.72
CA LEU A 131 -4.42 6.42 -5.99
C LEU A 131 -4.12 7.90 -5.85
N THR A 132 -3.49 8.49 -6.86
CA THR A 132 -3.15 9.92 -6.90
C THR A 132 -4.38 10.82 -6.92
N GLY A 133 -4.23 12.02 -6.36
CA GLY A 133 -5.28 13.01 -6.29
C GLY A 133 -4.77 14.39 -5.92
N ARG A 134 -5.66 15.19 -5.28
CA ARG A 134 -5.42 16.57 -4.91
C ARG A 134 -6.01 16.93 -3.55
N THR A 135 -5.90 16.01 -2.58
CA THR A 135 -6.41 16.28 -1.23
C THR A 135 -5.43 17.14 -0.40
N GLY A 136 -5.92 17.75 0.67
CA GLY A 136 -5.12 18.62 1.52
C GLY A 136 -4.79 19.97 0.87
N ARG A 137 -3.53 20.42 0.96
CA ARG A 137 -3.09 21.73 0.42
C ARG A 137 -2.58 21.66 -1.03
N ALA A 138 -2.87 20.59 -1.75
CA ALA A 138 -2.47 20.49 -3.15
C ALA A 138 -3.25 21.46 -4.04
N SER A 139 -2.56 22.25 -4.87
CA SER A 139 -3.17 23.12 -5.88
C SER A 139 -3.44 22.40 -7.20
N THR A 140 -2.67 21.37 -7.50
CA THR A 140 -2.78 20.50 -8.70
C THR A 140 -2.66 19.04 -8.31
N GLU A 141 -3.01 18.14 -9.21
CA GLU A 141 -2.77 16.70 -9.02
C GLU A 141 -1.27 16.43 -9.03
N HIS A 142 -0.76 15.90 -7.92
CA HIS A 142 0.62 15.42 -7.78
C HIS A 142 0.74 14.46 -6.60
N LEU A 143 1.74 13.61 -6.64
CA LEU A 143 2.20 12.89 -5.47
C LEU A 143 3.25 13.75 -4.77
N HIS A 144 3.00 14.19 -3.55
CA HIS A 144 4.04 14.70 -2.66
C HIS A 144 4.70 13.52 -1.96
N PHE A 145 5.93 13.23 -2.36
CA PHE A 145 6.70 12.10 -1.88
C PHE A 145 7.81 12.56 -0.95
N GLU A 146 7.86 12.02 0.28
CA GLU A 146 8.93 12.29 1.21
C GLU A 146 9.70 11.03 1.55
N THR A 147 11.00 11.21 1.78
CA THR A 147 11.85 10.25 2.48
C THR A 147 12.30 10.88 3.79
N ARG A 148 12.28 10.10 4.88
CA ARG A 148 12.68 10.55 6.21
C ARG A 148 13.65 9.56 6.84
N ILE A 149 14.63 10.06 7.57
CA ILE A 149 15.50 9.26 8.42
C ILE A 149 15.29 9.71 9.86
N ASP A 150 14.93 8.77 10.73
CA ASP A 150 14.67 9.03 12.16
C ASP A 150 13.73 10.25 12.33
N GLY A 151 12.67 10.32 11.51
CA GLY A 151 11.64 11.37 11.51
C GLY A 151 12.03 12.69 10.80
N ARG A 152 13.30 12.88 10.40
CA ARG A 152 13.75 14.08 9.69
C ARG A 152 13.62 13.90 8.19
N ALA A 153 12.99 14.86 7.52
CA ALA A 153 12.89 14.88 6.06
C ALA A 153 14.27 15.02 5.43
N VAL A 154 14.53 14.19 4.43
CA VAL A 154 15.74 14.20 3.61
C VAL A 154 15.37 14.21 2.13
N ASP A 155 16.23 14.76 1.30
CA ASP A 155 15.99 14.81 -0.14
C ASP A 155 15.86 13.40 -0.73
N SER A 156 14.74 13.13 -1.39
CA SER A 156 14.51 11.84 -2.05
C SER A 156 15.47 11.58 -3.22
N ALA A 157 16.07 12.63 -3.80
CA ALA A 157 17.12 12.52 -4.79
C ALA A 157 18.40 11.84 -4.25
N ARG A 158 18.55 11.74 -2.92
CA ARG A 158 19.60 10.92 -2.31
C ARG A 158 19.42 9.43 -2.65
N TYR A 159 18.20 8.97 -2.79
CA TYR A 159 17.84 7.57 -3.00
C TYR A 159 17.45 7.25 -4.44
N PHE A 160 16.85 8.20 -5.13
CA PHE A 160 16.34 8.02 -6.48
C PHE A 160 16.94 9.03 -7.46
N ASP A 161 17.30 8.55 -8.64
CA ASP A 161 17.44 9.42 -9.79
C ASP A 161 16.05 9.67 -10.37
N HIS A 162 15.54 10.87 -10.19
CA HIS A 162 14.18 11.22 -10.62
C HIS A 162 14.03 11.38 -12.13
N ASN A 163 15.12 11.50 -12.89
CA ASN A 163 15.07 11.59 -14.35
C ASN A 163 14.97 10.19 -14.98
N SER A 164 15.79 9.25 -14.49
CA SER A 164 15.81 7.87 -14.98
C SER A 164 14.87 6.93 -14.19
N HIS A 165 14.27 7.39 -13.10
CA HIS A 165 13.44 6.59 -12.17
C HIS A 165 14.18 5.37 -11.61
N THR A 166 15.49 5.50 -11.40
CA THR A 166 16.34 4.42 -10.89
C THR A 166 16.78 4.68 -9.46
N LEU A 167 17.13 3.59 -8.76
CA LEU A 167 17.67 3.68 -7.41
C LEU A 167 19.15 4.06 -7.44
N ARG A 168 19.57 4.93 -6.54
CA ARG A 168 20.99 5.24 -6.28
C ARG A 168 21.57 4.25 -5.28
N LEU A 169 22.11 3.13 -5.76
CA LEU A 169 22.65 2.06 -4.91
C LEU A 169 23.71 2.54 -3.90
N SER A 170 24.44 3.62 -4.20
CA SER A 170 25.43 4.23 -3.31
C SER A 170 24.83 4.71 -1.98
N ALA A 171 23.52 5.03 -1.94
CA ALA A 171 22.82 5.41 -0.72
C ALA A 171 22.50 4.22 0.21
N PHE A 172 22.79 3.00 -0.22
CA PHE A 172 22.48 1.78 0.51
C PHE A 172 23.73 0.94 0.79
N ARG A 173 23.65 0.10 1.80
CA ARG A 173 24.64 -0.96 2.05
C ARG A 173 23.93 -2.31 2.09
N LYS A 174 24.57 -3.32 1.54
CA LYS A 174 24.09 -4.71 1.62
C LYS A 174 24.38 -5.27 3.01
N THR A 175 23.40 -5.97 3.58
CA THR A 175 23.50 -6.71 4.84
C THR A 175 23.08 -8.16 4.61
N LYS A 176 23.20 -9.01 5.65
CA LYS A 176 22.71 -10.40 5.57
C LYS A 176 21.18 -10.47 5.34
N SER A 177 20.43 -9.49 5.84
CA SER A 177 18.96 -9.40 5.72
C SER A 177 18.46 -8.56 4.53
N GLY A 178 19.35 -8.09 3.64
CA GLY A 178 19.00 -7.27 2.48
C GLY A 178 19.72 -5.93 2.45
N TYR A 179 19.11 -4.92 1.82
CA TYR A 179 19.69 -3.58 1.71
C TYR A 179 19.11 -2.65 2.76
N VAL A 180 19.96 -1.82 3.36
CA VAL A 180 19.58 -0.77 4.32
C VAL A 180 20.21 0.55 3.93
N VAL A 181 19.55 1.67 4.25
CA VAL A 181 20.07 3.01 3.96
C VAL A 181 21.37 3.28 4.71
N ARG A 182 22.25 4.03 4.09
CA ARG A 182 23.40 4.66 4.76
C ARG A 182 22.90 5.92 5.47
N LYS A 183 23.15 5.99 6.76
CA LYS A 183 22.86 7.20 7.56
C LYS A 183 23.94 8.25 7.35
#